data_dc4c7faa87d4de4b22105e65c6311fcc
#
_entry.id   dc4c7faa87d4de4b22105e65c6311fcc
#
_cell.length_a   1.000
_cell.length_b   1.000
_cell.length_c   1.000
_cell.angle_alpha   90.00
_cell.angle_beta   90.00
_cell.angle_gamma   90.00
#
_symmetry.space_group_name_H-M   'P 1'
#
loop_
_entity.id
_entity.type
_entity.pdbx_description
1 polymer ?
#
loop_
_entity_poly.entity_id
_entity_poly.type
_entity_poly.pdbx_seq_one_letter_code
_entity_poly.pdbx_strand_id
1 'polypeptide(L)'
;MTESPLEDIVEPFAECLTEDAAKKIVALRAGPTLQRRIDDLAEKANFGCLSNDEKAEYDRYLAAYHFVTVMQARARRFLKS
;
A
#
# COMPACT_ATOMS: atom_id res chain seq x y z
N MET A 1 -9.15 17.61 -14.11
CA MET A 1 -8.55 16.72 -13.27
C MET A 1 -9.46 15.62 -12.87
N THR A 2 -8.93 14.64 -12.50
CA THR A 2 -9.71 13.49 -12.25
C THR A 2 -9.38 12.94 -10.90
N GLU A 3 -10.33 12.27 -10.35
CA GLU A 3 -10.14 11.58 -9.12
C GLU A 3 -9.25 10.40 -9.34
N SER A 4 -8.50 10.05 -8.32
CA SER A 4 -7.71 8.86 -8.37
C SER A 4 -8.61 7.63 -8.43
N PRO A 5 -8.44 6.73 -9.40
CA PRO A 5 -9.22 5.49 -9.40
C PRO A 5 -9.03 4.68 -8.13
N LEU A 6 -7.85 4.83 -7.50
CA LEU A 6 -7.59 4.13 -6.26
C LEU A 6 -8.54 4.61 -5.16
N GLU A 7 -8.81 5.91 -5.10
CA GLU A 7 -9.71 6.43 -4.09
C GLU A 7 -11.12 5.91 -4.30
N ASP A 8 -11.54 5.77 -5.56
CA ASP A 8 -12.84 5.21 -5.86
C ASP A 8 -12.94 3.77 -5.39
N ILE A 9 -11.85 3.01 -5.52
CA ILE A 9 -11.82 1.63 -5.05
C ILE A 9 -11.83 1.58 -3.53
N VAL A 10 -11.11 2.49 -2.89
CA VAL A 10 -10.97 2.51 -1.43
C VAL A 10 -12.27 2.89 -0.73
N GLU A 11 -13.06 3.76 -1.34
CA GLU A 11 -14.23 4.32 -0.68
C GLU A 11 -15.20 3.26 -0.15
N PRO A 12 -15.59 2.24 -0.94
CA PRO A 12 -16.47 1.20 -0.40
C PRO A 12 -15.85 0.44 0.76
N PHE A 13 -14.52 0.22 0.71
CA PHE A 13 -13.84 -0.46 1.82
C PHE A 13 -13.83 0.42 3.06
N ALA A 14 -13.66 1.73 2.87
CA ALA A 14 -13.65 2.65 3.99
C ALA A 14 -15.00 2.69 4.70
N GLU A 15 -16.08 2.47 3.96
CA GLU A 15 -17.42 2.45 4.54
C GLU A 15 -17.64 1.23 5.43
N CYS A 16 -16.80 0.22 5.31
CA CYS A 16 -16.88 -0.98 6.13
C CYS A 16 -16.09 -0.87 7.43
N LEU A 17 -15.45 0.27 7.68
CA LEU A 17 -14.58 0.39 8.84
C LEU A 17 -15.36 0.37 10.14
N THR A 18 -14.80 -0.38 11.10
CA THR A 18 -15.18 -0.30 12.50
C THR A 18 -13.96 0.17 13.26
N GLU A 19 -14.14 0.46 14.53
CA GLU A 19 -13.01 0.91 15.35
C GLU A 19 -11.91 -0.15 15.38
N ASP A 20 -12.29 -1.42 15.61
CA ASP A 20 -11.29 -2.49 15.65
C ASP A 20 -10.60 -2.68 14.31
N ALA A 21 -11.37 -2.67 13.22
CA ALA A 21 -10.80 -2.84 11.89
C ALA A 21 -9.85 -1.70 11.56
N ALA A 22 -10.25 -0.47 11.89
CA ALA A 22 -9.41 0.69 11.61
C ALA A 22 -8.10 0.62 12.37
N LYS A 23 -8.14 0.20 13.64
CA LYS A 23 -6.92 0.07 14.43
C LYS A 23 -5.98 -0.98 13.83
N LYS A 24 -6.53 -2.10 13.37
CA LYS A 24 -5.73 -3.14 12.76
C LYS A 24 -5.12 -2.67 11.45
N ILE A 25 -5.88 -1.93 10.65
CA ILE A 25 -5.38 -1.43 9.38
C ILE A 25 -4.22 -0.45 9.61
N VAL A 26 -4.38 0.46 10.58
CA VAL A 26 -3.31 1.42 10.88
C VAL A 26 -2.04 0.71 11.31
N ALA A 27 -2.17 -0.43 11.98
CA ALA A 27 -1.03 -1.18 12.50
C ALA A 27 -0.39 -2.10 11.47
N LEU A 28 -0.96 -2.25 10.27
CA LEU A 28 -0.41 -3.15 9.28
C LEU A 28 0.99 -2.74 8.87
N ARG A 29 1.87 -3.73 8.78
CA ARG A 29 3.24 -3.54 8.33
C ARG A 29 3.66 -4.77 7.53
N ALA A 30 4.51 -4.56 6.53
CA ALA A 30 5.07 -5.69 5.81
C ALA A 30 5.91 -6.53 6.75
N GLY A 31 5.85 -7.85 6.59
CA GLY A 31 6.73 -8.74 7.33
C GLY A 31 8.17 -8.55 6.90
N PRO A 32 9.13 -9.04 7.72
CA PRO A 32 10.55 -8.80 7.43
C PRO A 32 10.99 -9.36 6.08
N THR A 33 10.49 -10.53 5.70
CA THR A 33 10.88 -11.14 4.43
C THR A 33 10.39 -10.32 3.25
N LEU A 34 9.14 -9.89 3.29
CA LEU A 34 8.58 -9.06 2.22
C LEU A 34 9.27 -7.71 2.16
N GLN A 35 9.51 -7.11 3.31
CA GLN A 35 10.17 -5.81 3.36
C GLN A 35 11.57 -5.89 2.76
N ARG A 36 12.31 -6.97 3.06
CA ARG A 36 13.65 -7.16 2.50
C ARG A 36 13.58 -7.29 0.98
N ARG A 37 12.60 -8.03 0.48
CA ARG A 37 12.44 -8.18 -0.97
C ARG A 37 12.16 -6.85 -1.64
N ILE A 38 11.27 -6.05 -1.05
CA ILE A 38 10.95 -4.73 -1.58
C ILE A 38 12.19 -3.84 -1.57
N ASP A 39 12.96 -3.88 -0.48
CA ASP A 39 14.18 -3.07 -0.38
C ASP A 39 15.20 -3.47 -1.43
N ASP A 40 15.36 -4.78 -1.68
CA ASP A 40 16.26 -5.26 -2.72
C ASP A 40 15.85 -4.76 -4.10
N LEU A 41 14.56 -4.82 -4.39
CA LEU A 41 14.06 -4.37 -5.68
C LEU A 41 14.22 -2.86 -5.83
N ALA A 42 13.98 -2.12 -4.75
CA ALA A 42 14.15 -0.67 -4.78
C ALA A 42 15.61 -0.29 -5.05
N GLU A 43 16.54 -1.02 -4.45
CA GLU A 43 17.95 -0.76 -4.67
C GLU A 43 18.33 -1.04 -6.12
N LYS A 44 17.87 -2.18 -6.66
CA LYS A 44 18.13 -2.50 -8.05
C LYS A 44 17.52 -1.47 -9.00
N ALA A 45 16.34 -0.96 -8.65
CA ALA A 45 15.71 0.07 -9.46
C ALA A 45 16.55 1.35 -9.49
N ASN A 46 17.14 1.71 -8.35
CA ASN A 46 18.01 2.89 -8.27
C ASN A 46 19.23 2.77 -9.17
N PHE A 47 19.72 1.55 -9.37
CA PHE A 47 20.88 1.31 -10.22
C PHE A 47 20.50 0.91 -11.63
N GLY A 48 19.22 0.89 -11.95
CA GLY A 48 18.77 0.53 -13.29
C GLY A 48 19.01 -0.93 -13.64
N CYS A 49 19.01 -1.81 -12.66
CA CYS A 49 19.38 -3.21 -12.83
C CYS A 49 18.22 -4.18 -12.75
N LEU A 50 16.97 -3.70 -12.75
CA LEU A 50 15.82 -4.58 -12.69
C LEU A 50 15.66 -5.37 -14.00
N SER A 51 15.47 -6.69 -13.88
CA SER A 51 15.03 -7.48 -15.01
C SER A 51 13.55 -7.16 -15.29
N ASN A 52 13.04 -7.64 -16.43
CA ASN A 52 11.64 -7.43 -16.76
C ASN A 52 10.72 -8.06 -15.72
N ASP A 53 11.05 -9.26 -15.27
CA ASP A 53 10.24 -9.92 -14.24
C ASP A 53 10.31 -9.19 -12.91
N GLU A 54 11.49 -8.71 -12.55
CA GLU A 54 11.65 -7.96 -11.31
C GLU A 54 10.92 -6.63 -11.36
N LYS A 55 10.91 -5.98 -12.52
CA LYS A 55 10.19 -4.73 -12.67
C LYS A 55 8.70 -4.96 -12.50
N ALA A 56 8.16 -6.02 -13.08
CA ALA A 56 6.75 -6.34 -12.91
C ALA A 56 6.42 -6.64 -11.45
N GLU A 57 7.30 -7.36 -10.77
CA GLU A 57 7.12 -7.68 -9.37
C GLU A 57 7.13 -6.40 -8.53
N TYR A 58 8.10 -5.53 -8.79
CA TYR A 58 8.23 -4.28 -8.04
C TYR A 58 7.01 -3.40 -8.25
N ASP A 59 6.53 -3.30 -9.49
CA ASP A 59 5.34 -2.50 -9.78
C ASP A 59 4.13 -3.01 -9.01
N ARG A 60 3.98 -4.33 -8.88
CA ARG A 60 2.88 -4.91 -8.12
C ARG A 60 2.98 -4.55 -6.64
N TYR A 61 4.19 -4.59 -6.08
CA TYR A 61 4.37 -4.21 -4.68
C TYR A 61 4.07 -2.75 -4.45
N LEU A 62 4.48 -1.88 -5.39
CA LEU A 62 4.21 -0.46 -5.26
C LEU A 62 2.72 -0.17 -5.30
N ALA A 63 1.98 -0.86 -6.18
CA ALA A 63 0.54 -0.68 -6.25
C ALA A 63 -0.14 -1.12 -4.96
N ALA A 64 0.27 -2.28 -4.43
CA ALA A 64 -0.29 -2.79 -3.19
C ALA A 64 0.04 -1.87 -2.02
N TYR A 65 1.27 -1.40 -1.96
CA TYR A 65 1.70 -0.48 -0.91
C TYR A 65 0.89 0.81 -0.96
N HIS A 66 0.65 1.31 -2.17
CA HIS A 66 -0.13 2.53 -2.33
C HIS A 66 -1.55 2.33 -1.81
N PHE A 67 -2.16 1.19 -2.13
CA PHE A 67 -3.49 0.87 -1.64
C PHE A 67 -3.53 0.84 -0.11
N VAL A 68 -2.55 0.16 0.50
CA VAL A 68 -2.50 0.06 1.95
C VAL A 68 -2.31 1.44 2.58
N THR A 69 -1.45 2.27 1.98
CA THR A 69 -1.18 3.61 2.49
C THR A 69 -2.45 4.45 2.49
N VAL A 70 -3.22 4.39 1.40
CA VAL A 70 -4.47 5.15 1.33
C VAL A 70 -5.47 4.63 2.35
N MET A 71 -5.58 3.30 2.49
CA MET A 71 -6.46 2.71 3.49
C MET A 71 -6.06 3.12 4.90
N GLN A 72 -4.75 3.15 5.18
CA GLN A 72 -4.29 3.56 6.51
C GLN A 72 -4.63 5.02 6.80
N ALA A 73 -4.53 5.87 5.79
CA ALA A 73 -4.91 7.27 5.97
C ALA A 73 -6.39 7.41 6.28
N ARG A 74 -7.23 6.65 5.58
CA ARG A 74 -8.66 6.68 5.83
C ARG A 74 -8.99 6.11 7.21
N ALA A 75 -8.30 5.05 7.62
CA ALA A 75 -8.52 4.46 8.93
C ALA A 75 -8.15 5.44 10.05
N ARG A 76 -7.05 6.17 9.88
CA ARG A 76 -6.67 7.19 10.86
C ARG A 76 -7.72 8.28 10.97
N ARG A 77 -8.24 8.72 9.82
CA ARG A 77 -9.30 9.73 9.82
C ARG A 77 -10.54 9.22 10.53
N PHE A 78 -10.90 7.96 10.26
CA PHE A 78 -12.07 7.34 10.90
C PHE A 78 -11.92 7.34 12.42
N LEU A 79 -10.72 7.00 12.91
CA LEU A 79 -10.49 6.93 14.35
C LEU A 79 -10.50 8.29 15.02
N LYS A 80 -10.24 9.35 14.27
CA LYS A 80 -10.27 10.71 14.82
C LYS A 80 -11.65 11.31 14.84
N SER A 81 -12.59 10.75 14.14
CA SER A 81 -13.93 11.31 14.03
C SER A 81 -14.74 11.17 15.30
#